data_38228c52421753537d79b6ecd48aecf5
#
_entry.id   38228c52421753537d79b6ecd48aecf5
#
_cell.length_a   1.000
_cell.length_b   1.000
_cell.length_c   1.000
_cell.angle_alpha   90.00
_cell.angle_beta   90.00
_cell.angle_gamma   90.00
#
_symmetry.space_group_name_H-M   'P 1'
#
loop_
_entity.id
_entity.type
_entity.pdbx_description
1 polymer ?
#
loop_
_entity_poly.entity_id
_entity_poly.type
_entity_poly.pdbx_seq_one_letter_code
_entity_poly.pdbx_strand_id
1 'polypeptide(L)'
;MITQEQIEKLTIKWQTTELNVRREYLQHLFLSYFYQQSQAKRVLFKGGTALRLIYNSPRFSEDLDFSAKRINIKNLEQVLVETLNEIERENINVSIQEAKTTSGGYLAHVMFKTQDFQPVVIELEVSFRNTKLKEEVATVSGDFIPPFAVFHLSSEQLLDEKIQALLYRKKPRDFYDLYFILRSNLLPAKKKEILPKALKTLKKTYINFEKELKQFLPKTHWPLIRNFQQTLEREMQRFI
;
A
#
# COMPACT_ATOMS: atom_id res chain seq x y z
N MET A 1 19.55 -9.96 5.35
CA MET A 1 18.70 -10.34 4.17
C MET A 1 17.84 -11.55 4.54
N ILE A 2 16.58 -11.61 4.07
CA ILE A 2 15.68 -12.76 4.30
C ILE A 2 16.15 -13.98 3.47
N THR A 3 16.09 -15.18 4.04
CA THR A 3 16.46 -16.44 3.37
C THR A 3 15.27 -17.06 2.63
N GLN A 4 15.54 -17.97 1.66
CA GLN A 4 14.49 -18.71 0.97
C GLN A 4 13.62 -19.52 1.95
N GLU A 5 14.22 -20.16 2.95
CA GLU A 5 13.50 -20.90 3.98
C GLU A 5 12.54 -20.01 4.78
N GLN A 6 12.96 -18.78 5.11
CA GLN A 6 12.09 -17.83 5.79
C GLN A 6 10.93 -17.38 4.90
N ILE A 7 11.17 -17.18 3.59
CA ILE A 7 10.11 -16.86 2.63
C ILE A 7 9.07 -17.97 2.56
N GLU A 8 9.51 -19.23 2.45
CA GLU A 8 8.62 -20.40 2.41
C GLU A 8 7.77 -20.49 3.69
N LYS A 9 8.39 -20.34 4.87
CA LYS A 9 7.67 -20.30 6.15
C LYS A 9 6.62 -19.20 6.20
N LEU A 10 6.96 -18.00 5.76
CA LEU A 10 6.01 -16.86 5.73
C LEU A 10 4.92 -17.06 4.67
N THR A 11 5.24 -17.66 3.53
CA THR A 11 4.26 -18.01 2.49
C THR A 11 3.18 -18.95 3.04
N ILE A 12 3.59 -19.95 3.81
CA ILE A 12 2.68 -20.88 4.49
C ILE A 12 1.90 -20.16 5.61
N LYS A 13 2.60 -19.43 6.48
CA LYS A 13 2.00 -18.69 7.60
C LYS A 13 0.91 -17.72 7.14
N TRP A 14 1.19 -16.96 6.09
CA TRP A 14 0.28 -15.94 5.57
C TRP A 14 -0.65 -16.45 4.48
N GLN A 15 -0.50 -17.71 4.06
CA GLN A 15 -1.31 -18.36 3.03
C GLN A 15 -1.35 -17.56 1.72
N THR A 16 -0.21 -17.06 1.29
CA THR A 16 -0.05 -16.20 0.13
C THR A 16 0.99 -16.76 -0.85
N THR A 17 1.44 -15.97 -1.81
CA THR A 17 2.52 -16.32 -2.75
C THR A 17 3.87 -15.83 -2.22
N GLU A 18 4.95 -16.50 -2.62
CA GLU A 18 6.31 -16.02 -2.32
C GLU A 18 6.56 -14.60 -2.87
N LEU A 19 5.98 -14.27 -4.02
CA LEU A 19 6.11 -12.92 -4.59
C LEU A 19 5.55 -11.86 -3.63
N ASN A 20 4.39 -12.11 -3.00
CA ASN A 20 3.82 -11.19 -2.03
C ASN A 20 4.72 -11.05 -0.78
N VAL A 21 5.31 -12.16 -0.30
CA VAL A 21 6.24 -12.15 0.84
C VAL A 21 7.49 -11.34 0.50
N ARG A 22 8.11 -11.60 -0.66
CA ARG A 22 9.33 -10.89 -1.10
C ARG A 22 9.06 -9.40 -1.29
N ARG A 23 7.93 -9.07 -1.91
CA ARG A 23 7.53 -7.68 -2.14
C ARG A 23 7.32 -6.94 -0.82
N GLU A 24 6.61 -7.53 0.13
CA GLU A 24 6.39 -6.93 1.45
C GLU A 24 7.70 -6.79 2.24
N TYR A 25 8.60 -7.76 2.16
CA TYR A 25 9.96 -7.64 2.73
C TYR A 25 10.70 -6.42 2.18
N LEU A 26 10.73 -6.27 0.85
CA LEU A 26 11.41 -5.13 0.20
C LEU A 26 10.73 -3.79 0.50
N GLN A 27 9.40 -3.78 0.64
CA GLN A 27 8.65 -2.59 1.07
C GLN A 27 9.01 -2.19 2.50
N HIS A 28 9.11 -3.15 3.44
CA HIS A 28 9.57 -2.89 4.80
C HIS A 28 11.00 -2.33 4.82
N LEU A 29 11.90 -2.96 4.07
CA LEU A 29 13.29 -2.54 4.00
C LEU A 29 13.41 -1.13 3.43
N PHE A 30 12.73 -0.87 2.30
CA PHE A 30 12.70 0.46 1.69
C PHE A 30 12.18 1.52 2.65
N LEU A 31 11.03 1.32 3.27
CA LEU A 31 10.42 2.28 4.19
C LEU A 31 11.30 2.52 5.42
N SER A 32 11.95 1.48 5.95
CA SER A 32 12.86 1.60 7.09
C SER A 32 14.04 2.51 6.77
N TYR A 33 14.73 2.31 5.65
CA TYR A 33 15.86 3.16 5.25
C TYR A 33 15.41 4.54 4.76
N PHE A 34 14.28 4.62 4.06
CA PHE A 34 13.70 5.86 3.58
C PHE A 34 13.43 6.85 4.72
N TYR A 35 12.77 6.41 5.78
CA TYR A 35 12.45 7.29 6.90
C TYR A 35 13.61 7.57 7.86
N GLN A 36 14.76 6.97 7.66
CA GLN A 36 16.02 7.39 8.31
C GLN A 36 16.61 8.64 7.66
N GLN A 37 16.24 8.92 6.38
CA GLN A 37 16.73 10.12 5.69
C GLN A 37 16.03 11.38 6.23
N SER A 38 16.79 12.43 6.48
CA SER A 38 16.29 13.63 7.18
C SER A 38 15.12 14.33 6.50
N GLN A 39 15.09 14.35 5.16
CA GLN A 39 14.05 14.99 4.38
C GLN A 39 12.84 14.08 4.08
N ALA A 40 12.94 12.77 4.34
CA ALA A 40 11.88 11.80 4.10
C ALA A 40 10.61 12.10 4.91
N LYS A 41 10.71 12.76 6.06
CA LYS A 41 9.57 13.21 6.87
C LYS A 41 8.59 14.11 6.12
N ARG A 42 9.03 14.71 5.00
CA ARG A 42 8.19 15.54 4.12
C ARG A 42 7.44 14.73 3.06
N VAL A 43 7.64 13.42 3.03
CA VAL A 43 7.04 12.50 2.06
C VAL A 43 6.17 11.52 2.83
N LEU A 44 4.87 11.75 2.82
CA LEU A 44 3.91 11.04 3.66
C LEU A 44 3.46 9.76 2.98
N PHE A 45 3.67 8.62 3.62
CA PHE A 45 3.25 7.31 3.16
C PHE A 45 1.73 7.19 3.13
N LYS A 46 1.20 6.53 2.09
CA LYS A 46 -0.24 6.34 1.89
C LYS A 46 -0.52 5.08 1.07
N GLY A 47 -1.72 5.00 0.49
CA GLY A 47 -2.06 3.96 -0.47
C GLY A 47 -2.48 2.63 0.14
N GLY A 48 -2.44 1.59 -0.69
CA GLY A 48 -2.82 0.23 -0.30
C GLY A 48 -1.84 -0.41 0.67
N THR A 49 -0.56 -0.15 0.47
CA THR A 49 0.51 -0.67 1.32
C THR A 49 0.47 -0.01 2.70
N ALA A 50 0.06 1.28 2.81
CA ALA A 50 -0.16 1.90 4.12
C ALA A 50 -1.34 1.27 4.87
N LEU A 51 -2.45 0.92 4.20
CA LEU A 51 -3.53 0.15 4.84
C LEU A 51 -3.03 -1.22 5.34
N ARG A 52 -2.15 -1.87 4.59
CA ARG A 52 -1.57 -3.16 4.95
C ARG A 52 -0.65 -3.05 6.16
N LEU A 53 0.34 -2.16 6.10
CA LEU A 53 1.43 -2.14 7.08
C LEU A 53 1.07 -1.38 8.37
N ILE A 54 0.19 -0.37 8.30
CA ILE A 54 -0.20 0.45 9.46
C ILE A 54 -1.48 -0.08 10.10
N TYR A 55 -2.47 -0.48 9.28
CA TYR A 55 -3.80 -0.86 9.76
C TYR A 55 -4.05 -2.38 9.70
N ASN A 56 -3.05 -3.18 9.30
CA ASN A 56 -3.13 -4.63 9.22
C ASN A 56 -4.21 -5.15 8.24
N SER A 57 -4.41 -4.44 7.11
CA SER A 57 -5.26 -4.97 6.04
C SER A 57 -4.72 -6.32 5.55
N PRO A 58 -5.57 -7.36 5.43
CA PRO A 58 -5.10 -8.65 4.93
C PRO A 58 -4.72 -8.63 3.44
N ARG A 59 -5.11 -7.59 2.69
CA ARG A 59 -4.78 -7.45 1.28
C ARG A 59 -3.34 -6.98 1.08
N PHE A 60 -2.54 -7.81 0.43
CA PHE A 60 -1.22 -7.42 -0.06
C PHE A 60 -1.33 -6.31 -1.11
N SER A 61 -0.30 -5.48 -1.20
CA SER A 61 -0.21 -4.37 -2.14
C SER A 61 1.14 -4.37 -2.84
N GLU A 62 1.20 -3.82 -4.06
CA GLU A 62 2.38 -3.93 -4.92
C GLU A 62 3.26 -2.70 -4.84
N ASP A 63 2.64 -1.53 -4.72
CA ASP A 63 3.26 -0.23 -4.92
C ASP A 63 3.53 0.47 -3.58
N LEU A 64 4.36 1.49 -3.60
CA LEU A 64 4.58 2.41 -2.49
C LEU A 64 4.11 3.80 -2.92
N ASP A 65 2.99 4.22 -2.37
CA ASP A 65 2.34 5.50 -2.65
C ASP A 65 2.72 6.54 -1.58
N PHE A 66 2.97 7.78 -2.02
CA PHE A 66 3.29 8.88 -1.13
C PHE A 66 2.61 10.19 -1.55
N SER A 67 2.54 11.14 -0.61
CA SER A 67 2.21 12.54 -0.86
C SER A 67 3.33 13.45 -0.34
N ALA A 68 3.86 14.29 -1.19
CA ALA A 68 4.97 15.19 -0.85
C ALA A 68 4.47 16.50 -0.23
N LYS A 69 5.10 16.91 0.89
CA LYS A 69 4.82 18.14 1.63
C LYS A 69 6.06 19.03 1.66
N ARG A 70 6.09 20.06 0.82
CA ARG A 70 7.19 21.05 0.80
C ARG A 70 8.58 20.44 0.55
N ILE A 71 8.69 19.51 -0.38
CA ILE A 71 9.94 18.99 -0.91
C ILE A 71 9.95 19.19 -2.42
N ASN A 72 11.09 19.51 -2.99
CA ASN A 72 11.25 19.56 -4.45
C ASN A 72 11.73 18.21 -5.01
N ILE A 73 11.63 18.02 -6.31
CA ILE A 73 11.97 16.76 -6.99
C ILE A 73 13.44 16.39 -6.75
N LYS A 74 14.37 17.35 -6.86
CA LYS A 74 15.80 17.10 -6.66
C LYS A 74 16.10 16.52 -5.26
N ASN A 75 15.48 17.08 -4.22
CA ASN A 75 15.64 16.59 -2.86
C ASN A 75 14.96 15.24 -2.65
N LEU A 76 13.83 14.99 -3.32
CA LEU A 76 13.18 13.68 -3.32
C LEU A 76 14.09 12.63 -3.95
N GLU A 77 14.64 12.92 -5.12
CA GLU A 77 15.56 12.00 -5.84
C GLU A 77 16.81 11.71 -5.00
N GLN A 78 17.36 12.72 -4.31
CA GLN A 78 18.48 12.50 -3.39
C GLN A 78 18.10 11.53 -2.25
N VAL A 79 16.94 11.71 -1.61
CA VAL A 79 16.45 10.81 -0.57
C VAL A 79 16.28 9.39 -1.11
N LEU A 80 15.74 9.25 -2.33
CA LEU A 80 15.59 7.94 -2.97
C LEU A 80 16.96 7.27 -3.20
N VAL A 81 17.92 7.98 -3.78
CA VAL A 81 19.27 7.46 -4.03
C VAL A 81 19.95 7.04 -2.72
N GLU A 82 19.90 7.88 -1.68
CA GLU A 82 20.45 7.55 -0.37
C GLU A 82 19.79 6.28 0.22
N THR A 83 18.47 6.15 0.10
CA THR A 83 17.71 4.96 0.52
C THR A 83 18.16 3.70 -0.24
N LEU A 84 18.28 3.80 -1.56
CA LEU A 84 18.66 2.66 -2.39
C LEU A 84 20.10 2.22 -2.13
N ASN A 85 21.02 3.15 -1.88
CA ASN A 85 22.40 2.85 -1.47
C ASN A 85 22.45 2.07 -0.14
N GLU A 86 21.60 2.38 0.83
CA GLU A 86 21.53 1.59 2.08
C GLU A 86 21.02 0.16 1.81
N ILE A 87 20.05 0.00 0.91
CA ILE A 87 19.55 -1.33 0.53
C ILE A 87 20.64 -2.14 -0.20
N GLU A 88 21.46 -1.52 -1.03
CA GLU A 88 22.57 -2.21 -1.71
C GLU A 88 23.61 -2.76 -0.74
N ARG A 89 23.80 -2.12 0.43
CA ARG A 89 24.66 -2.63 1.50
C ARG A 89 24.18 -3.95 2.12
N GLU A 90 22.87 -4.26 1.94
CA GLU A 90 22.27 -5.55 2.33
C GLU A 90 22.53 -6.67 1.28
N ASN A 91 23.44 -6.47 0.31
CA ASN A 91 23.66 -7.37 -0.82
C ASN A 91 22.44 -7.58 -1.73
N ILE A 92 21.60 -6.56 -1.85
CA ILE A 92 20.47 -6.50 -2.78
C ILE A 92 20.85 -5.55 -3.91
N ASN A 93 21.02 -6.06 -5.13
CA ASN A 93 21.27 -5.21 -6.28
C ASN A 93 20.02 -4.39 -6.60
N VAL A 94 20.19 -3.08 -6.68
CA VAL A 94 19.08 -2.15 -6.97
C VAL A 94 19.32 -1.44 -8.29
N SER A 95 18.30 -1.31 -9.11
CA SER A 95 18.35 -0.49 -10.32
C SER A 95 17.05 0.26 -10.55
N ILE A 96 17.17 1.54 -10.90
CA ILE A 96 16.03 2.35 -11.33
C ILE A 96 15.82 2.09 -12.81
N GLN A 97 14.70 1.43 -13.15
CA GLN A 97 14.35 1.13 -14.54
C GLN A 97 13.70 2.32 -15.23
N GLU A 98 12.92 3.09 -14.50
CA GLU A 98 12.27 4.30 -14.97
C GLU A 98 12.17 5.29 -13.81
N ALA A 99 12.42 6.56 -14.09
CA ALA A 99 12.16 7.66 -13.18
C ALA A 99 11.71 8.88 -13.97
N LYS A 100 10.53 9.42 -13.66
CA LYS A 100 9.98 10.56 -14.40
C LYS A 100 9.12 11.46 -13.55
N THR A 101 9.18 12.73 -13.86
CA THR A 101 8.21 13.71 -13.36
C THR A 101 6.91 13.58 -14.16
N THR A 102 5.78 13.58 -13.47
CA THR A 102 4.43 13.56 -14.05
C THR A 102 3.76 14.92 -13.84
N SER A 103 2.61 15.16 -14.48
CA SER A 103 1.85 16.44 -14.35
C SER A 103 1.43 16.78 -12.91
N GLY A 104 1.57 15.89 -11.96
CA GLY A 104 1.17 16.10 -10.56
C GLY A 104 2.02 15.33 -9.55
N GLY A 105 3.19 14.82 -9.96
CA GLY A 105 4.00 14.01 -9.07
C GLY A 105 5.29 13.50 -9.69
N TYR A 106 5.77 12.42 -9.11
CA TYR A 106 6.96 11.69 -9.52
C TYR A 106 6.65 10.19 -9.51
N LEU A 107 7.13 9.48 -10.51
CA LEU A 107 6.98 8.03 -10.65
C LEU A 107 8.37 7.42 -10.83
N ALA A 108 8.65 6.34 -10.11
CA ALA A 108 9.84 5.53 -10.35
C ALA A 108 9.50 4.03 -10.28
N HIS A 109 10.13 3.25 -11.15
CA HIS A 109 10.14 1.79 -11.08
C HIS A 109 11.50 1.33 -10.60
N VAL A 110 11.55 0.74 -9.43
CA VAL A 110 12.79 0.24 -8.82
C VAL A 110 12.79 -1.28 -8.85
N MET A 111 13.80 -1.85 -9.48
CA MET A 111 14.03 -3.29 -9.52
C MET A 111 15.01 -3.68 -8.42
N PHE A 112 14.64 -4.68 -7.64
CA PHE A 112 15.46 -5.32 -6.62
C PHE A 112 15.77 -6.73 -7.06
N LYS A 113 17.07 -7.07 -7.06
CA LYS A 113 17.58 -8.38 -7.47
C LYS A 113 18.50 -8.93 -6.39
N THR A 114 18.23 -10.14 -5.94
CA THR A 114 19.11 -10.92 -5.06
C THR A 114 19.65 -12.12 -5.83
N GLN A 115 20.60 -12.85 -5.26
CA GLN A 115 21.10 -14.08 -5.87
C GLN A 115 20.07 -15.21 -5.82
N ASP A 116 19.22 -15.21 -4.78
CA ASP A 116 18.34 -16.33 -4.45
C ASP A 116 16.93 -16.20 -5.04
N PHE A 117 16.53 -14.99 -5.53
CA PHE A 117 15.14 -14.74 -5.92
C PHE A 117 15.04 -14.12 -7.31
N GLN A 118 13.89 -14.37 -7.96
CA GLN A 118 13.50 -13.62 -9.14
C GLN A 118 13.39 -12.13 -8.79
N PRO A 119 13.82 -11.25 -9.72
CA PRO A 119 13.74 -9.81 -9.50
C PRO A 119 12.32 -9.36 -9.15
N VAL A 120 12.23 -8.40 -8.26
CA VAL A 120 10.96 -7.75 -7.87
C VAL A 120 11.04 -6.29 -8.26
N VAL A 121 10.03 -5.81 -8.97
CA VAL A 121 9.87 -4.39 -9.29
C VAL A 121 8.83 -3.80 -8.34
N ILE A 122 9.16 -2.66 -7.74
CA ILE A 122 8.24 -1.85 -6.93
C ILE A 122 8.07 -0.50 -7.60
N GLU A 123 6.83 -0.12 -7.85
CA GLU A 123 6.47 1.21 -8.30
C GLU A 123 6.42 2.16 -7.10
N LEU A 124 7.09 3.31 -7.22
CA LEU A 124 7.06 4.40 -6.24
C LEU A 124 6.31 5.57 -6.86
N GLU A 125 5.14 5.92 -6.33
CA GLU A 125 4.38 7.07 -6.77
C GLU A 125 4.38 8.16 -5.69
N VAL A 126 4.84 9.37 -6.01
CA VAL A 126 4.84 10.53 -5.11
C VAL A 126 3.98 11.64 -5.70
N SER A 127 2.86 11.95 -5.05
CA SER A 127 1.95 13.02 -5.45
C SER A 127 2.34 14.37 -4.84
N PHE A 128 2.38 15.43 -5.66
CA PHE A 128 2.63 16.82 -5.23
C PHE A 128 1.38 17.70 -5.27
N ARG A 129 0.20 17.11 -5.52
CA ARG A 129 -1.05 17.85 -5.82
C ARG A 129 -1.71 18.51 -4.63
N ASN A 130 -1.46 18.03 -3.42
CA ASN A 130 -2.14 18.54 -2.24
C ASN A 130 -1.19 19.35 -1.37
N THR A 131 -1.61 20.57 -0.99
CA THR A 131 -0.82 21.48 -0.14
C THR A 131 -1.25 21.43 1.34
N LYS A 132 -2.42 20.90 1.65
CA LYS A 132 -2.98 20.83 3.01
C LYS A 132 -2.84 19.43 3.62
N LEU A 133 -1.66 18.84 3.50
CA LEU A 133 -1.39 17.52 4.04
C LEU A 133 -1.26 17.56 5.57
N LYS A 134 -1.98 16.67 6.23
CA LYS A 134 -1.84 16.37 7.66
C LYS A 134 -1.03 15.09 7.81
N GLU A 135 -0.01 15.14 8.65
CA GLU A 135 0.85 14.00 8.95
C GLU A 135 0.47 13.33 10.26
N GLU A 136 0.65 12.05 10.31
CA GLU A 136 0.65 11.21 11.51
C GLU A 136 1.90 10.33 11.48
N VAL A 137 2.29 9.81 12.64
CA VAL A 137 3.42 8.88 12.76
C VAL A 137 2.89 7.55 13.26
N ALA A 138 3.31 6.47 12.62
CA ALA A 138 3.00 5.12 13.04
C ALA A 138 4.27 4.28 13.15
N THR A 139 4.23 3.27 14.01
CA THR A 139 5.25 2.23 14.05
C THR A 139 4.81 1.06 13.17
N VAL A 140 5.62 0.72 12.19
CA VAL A 140 5.44 -0.49 11.38
C VAL A 140 6.23 -1.61 12.04
N SER A 141 5.55 -2.73 12.29
CA SER A 141 6.13 -3.94 12.83
C SER A 141 5.80 -5.12 11.92
N GLY A 142 6.69 -6.06 11.81
CA GLY A 142 6.50 -7.24 10.95
C GLY A 142 7.50 -8.36 11.28
N ASP A 143 7.46 -9.42 10.46
CA ASP A 143 8.29 -10.61 10.66
C ASP A 143 9.69 -10.47 10.02
N PHE A 144 10.03 -9.33 9.41
CA PHE A 144 11.22 -9.19 8.56
C PHE A 144 12.39 -8.47 9.24
N ILE A 145 12.10 -7.30 9.80
CA ILE A 145 13.08 -6.38 10.37
C ILE A 145 12.53 -5.79 11.66
N PRO A 146 13.38 -5.21 12.53
CA PRO A 146 12.93 -4.53 13.74
C PRO A 146 11.89 -3.45 13.45
N PRO A 147 10.98 -3.14 14.40
CA PRO A 147 10.00 -2.07 14.24
C PRO A 147 10.65 -0.72 13.90
N PHE A 148 10.03 0.04 13.00
CA PHE A 148 10.50 1.36 12.58
C PHE A 148 9.34 2.34 12.45
N ALA A 149 9.65 3.64 12.54
CA ALA A 149 8.66 4.70 12.41
C ALA A 149 8.47 5.11 10.95
N VAL A 150 7.22 5.38 10.56
CA VAL A 150 6.87 5.97 9.26
C VAL A 150 6.06 7.24 9.46
N PHE A 151 6.28 8.24 8.62
CA PHE A 151 5.44 9.44 8.52
C PHE A 151 4.40 9.18 7.44
N HIS A 152 3.14 9.19 7.80
CA HIS A 152 2.07 8.86 6.85
C HIS A 152 1.01 9.96 6.78
N LEU A 153 0.25 9.92 5.69
CA LEU A 153 -0.93 10.77 5.52
C LEU A 153 -1.91 10.48 6.64
N SER A 154 -2.48 11.52 7.27
CA SER A 154 -3.39 11.31 8.40
C SER A 154 -4.47 10.30 8.05
N SER A 155 -4.89 9.52 9.06
CA SER A 155 -5.91 8.48 8.94
C SER A 155 -7.14 9.01 8.19
N GLU A 156 -7.60 10.21 8.53
CA GLU A 156 -8.75 10.85 7.89
C GLU A 156 -8.53 11.08 6.39
N GLN A 157 -7.35 11.62 5.99
CA GLN A 157 -7.05 11.90 4.58
C GLN A 157 -6.78 10.62 3.79
N LEU A 158 -6.15 9.63 4.41
CA LEU A 158 -5.93 8.32 3.78
C LEU A 158 -7.27 7.65 3.45
N LEU A 159 -8.22 7.67 4.38
CA LEU A 159 -9.56 7.13 4.15
C LEU A 159 -10.31 7.91 3.07
N ASP A 160 -10.19 9.25 3.04
CA ASP A 160 -10.77 10.06 1.98
C ASP A 160 -10.24 9.68 0.60
N GLU A 161 -8.92 9.53 0.46
CA GLU A 161 -8.32 9.10 -0.80
C GLU A 161 -8.82 7.73 -1.24
N LYS A 162 -9.00 6.78 -0.30
CA LYS A 162 -9.54 5.44 -0.60
C LYS A 162 -11.00 5.50 -1.09
N ILE A 163 -11.83 6.31 -0.45
CA ILE A 163 -13.22 6.51 -0.86
C ILE A 163 -13.28 7.18 -2.24
N GLN A 164 -12.48 8.23 -2.47
CA GLN A 164 -12.43 8.88 -3.78
C GLN A 164 -11.94 7.91 -4.88
N ALA A 165 -10.91 7.12 -4.61
CA ALA A 165 -10.43 6.10 -5.53
C ALA A 165 -11.54 5.10 -5.91
N LEU A 166 -12.32 4.61 -4.94
CA LEU A 166 -13.45 3.73 -5.20
C LEU A 166 -14.48 4.38 -6.11
N LEU A 167 -14.87 5.62 -5.84
CA LEU A 167 -15.88 6.33 -6.62
C LEU A 167 -15.43 6.64 -8.05
N TYR A 168 -14.13 6.83 -8.26
CA TYR A 168 -13.54 7.22 -9.53
C TYR A 168 -13.07 6.01 -10.36
N ARG A 169 -12.18 5.17 -9.80
CA ARG A 169 -11.55 4.05 -10.54
C ARG A 169 -12.42 2.79 -10.57
N LYS A 170 -13.15 2.53 -9.51
CA LYS A 170 -14.06 1.37 -9.34
C LYS A 170 -13.36 0.01 -9.55
N LYS A 171 -12.09 -0.11 -9.13
CA LYS A 171 -11.35 -1.37 -9.21
C LYS A 171 -11.75 -2.33 -8.08
N PRO A 172 -11.67 -3.66 -8.24
CA PRO A 172 -11.95 -4.63 -7.18
C PRO A 172 -11.25 -4.34 -5.86
N ARG A 173 -9.97 -3.93 -5.91
CA ARG A 173 -9.19 -3.58 -4.73
C ARG A 173 -9.73 -2.35 -3.98
N ASP A 174 -10.34 -1.38 -4.68
CA ASP A 174 -10.92 -0.20 -4.03
C ASP A 174 -12.16 -0.59 -3.20
N PHE A 175 -12.98 -1.51 -3.70
CA PHE A 175 -14.12 -2.07 -2.97
C PHE A 175 -13.69 -2.94 -1.79
N TYR A 176 -12.60 -3.70 -1.93
CA TYR A 176 -12.06 -4.49 -0.84
C TYR A 176 -11.49 -3.60 0.26
N ASP A 177 -10.78 -2.53 -0.10
CA ASP A 177 -10.28 -1.55 0.87
C ASP A 177 -11.43 -0.89 1.65
N LEU A 178 -12.55 -0.54 0.99
CA LEU A 178 -13.76 -0.07 1.69
C LEU A 178 -14.33 -1.14 2.64
N TYR A 179 -14.43 -2.39 2.20
CA TYR A 179 -14.87 -3.49 3.06
C TYR A 179 -14.02 -3.60 4.32
N PHE A 180 -12.70 -3.58 4.16
CA PHE A 180 -11.76 -3.61 5.28
C PHE A 180 -11.96 -2.41 6.22
N ILE A 181 -12.07 -1.20 5.69
CA ILE A 181 -12.29 0.04 6.45
C ILE A 181 -13.57 -0.07 7.30
N LEU A 182 -14.65 -0.60 6.74
CA LEU A 182 -15.91 -0.78 7.46
C LEU A 182 -15.77 -1.84 8.56
N ARG A 183 -15.21 -3.00 8.25
CA ARG A 183 -15.03 -4.12 9.19
C ARG A 183 -14.11 -3.78 10.37
N SER A 184 -13.12 -2.92 10.14
CA SER A 184 -12.17 -2.47 11.15
C SER A 184 -12.65 -1.22 11.90
N ASN A 185 -13.89 -0.75 11.68
CA ASN A 185 -14.45 0.47 12.27
C ASN A 185 -13.58 1.72 12.08
N LEU A 186 -12.84 1.78 10.97
CA LEU A 186 -11.97 2.91 10.67
C LEU A 186 -12.75 4.10 10.06
N LEU A 187 -13.97 3.89 9.56
CA LEU A 187 -14.74 4.95 8.91
C LEU A 187 -15.35 5.90 9.95
N PRO A 188 -14.95 7.20 9.97
CA PRO A 188 -15.55 8.18 10.86
C PRO A 188 -17.04 8.34 10.61
N ALA A 189 -17.84 8.57 11.69
CA ALA A 189 -19.29 8.70 11.60
C ALA A 189 -19.73 9.77 10.57
N LYS A 190 -19.04 10.91 10.54
CA LYS A 190 -19.31 12.02 9.61
C LYS A 190 -19.11 11.67 8.12
N LYS A 191 -18.44 10.54 7.82
CA LYS A 191 -18.17 10.08 6.44
C LYS A 191 -19.11 8.97 5.98
N LYS A 192 -20.00 8.50 6.83
CA LYS A 192 -20.98 7.44 6.49
C LYS A 192 -21.97 7.90 5.42
N GLU A 193 -22.22 9.19 5.28
CA GLU A 193 -23.06 9.78 4.24
C GLU A 193 -22.64 9.44 2.79
N ILE A 194 -21.37 8.99 2.61
CA ILE A 194 -20.87 8.56 1.30
C ILE A 194 -21.31 7.15 0.91
N LEU A 195 -21.73 6.32 1.89
CA LEU A 195 -22.04 4.91 1.68
C LEU A 195 -23.19 4.65 0.71
N PRO A 196 -24.30 5.43 0.70
CA PRO A 196 -25.33 5.29 -0.33
C PRO A 196 -24.79 5.46 -1.76
N LYS A 197 -23.85 6.39 -1.97
CA LYS A 197 -23.20 6.59 -3.27
C LYS A 197 -22.29 5.44 -3.63
N ALA A 198 -21.50 4.93 -2.67
CA ALA A 198 -20.64 3.77 -2.85
C ALA A 198 -21.47 2.51 -3.18
N LEU A 199 -22.58 2.30 -2.49
CA LEU A 199 -23.53 1.21 -2.73
C LEU A 199 -24.14 1.27 -4.15
N LYS A 200 -24.59 2.46 -4.55
CA LYS A 200 -25.08 2.69 -5.93
C LYS A 200 -24.01 2.39 -6.98
N THR A 201 -22.77 2.75 -6.68
CA THR A 201 -21.62 2.46 -7.56
C THR A 201 -21.38 0.96 -7.66
N LEU A 202 -21.34 0.25 -6.52
CA LEU A 202 -21.18 -1.20 -6.48
C LEU A 202 -22.23 -1.93 -7.33
N LYS A 203 -23.52 -1.57 -7.18
CA LYS A 203 -24.64 -2.18 -7.90
C LYS A 203 -24.59 -1.97 -9.42
N LYS A 204 -23.95 -0.88 -9.88
CA LYS A 204 -23.82 -0.54 -11.31
C LYS A 204 -22.57 -1.12 -11.98
N THR A 205 -21.67 -1.71 -11.21
CA THR A 205 -20.37 -2.13 -11.73
C THR A 205 -20.32 -3.65 -11.82
N TYR A 206 -20.08 -4.18 -13.03
CA TYR A 206 -19.82 -5.59 -13.25
C TYR A 206 -18.36 -5.89 -13.01
N ILE A 207 -18.04 -6.52 -11.88
CA ILE A 207 -16.68 -6.79 -11.42
C ILE A 207 -16.51 -8.28 -11.14
N ASN A 208 -15.45 -8.86 -11.70
CA ASN A 208 -14.97 -10.18 -11.28
C ASN A 208 -13.95 -9.98 -10.14
N PHE A 209 -14.45 -9.97 -8.92
CA PHE A 209 -13.62 -9.78 -7.73
C PHE A 209 -12.58 -10.87 -7.55
N GLU A 210 -12.90 -12.13 -7.85
CA GLU A 210 -11.98 -13.25 -7.68
C GLU A 210 -10.75 -13.11 -8.56
N LYS A 211 -10.93 -12.71 -9.84
CA LYS A 211 -9.84 -12.62 -10.81
C LYS A 211 -8.71 -11.69 -10.37
N GLU A 212 -9.06 -10.55 -9.78
CA GLU A 212 -8.05 -9.57 -9.32
C GLU A 212 -7.61 -9.82 -7.87
N LEU A 213 -8.55 -10.11 -6.96
CA LEU A 213 -8.25 -10.12 -5.53
C LEU A 213 -7.54 -11.38 -5.05
N LYS A 214 -7.73 -12.54 -5.69
CA LYS A 214 -7.11 -13.80 -5.25
C LYS A 214 -5.60 -13.72 -5.09
N GLN A 215 -4.92 -13.05 -6.00
CA GLN A 215 -3.47 -12.92 -5.97
C GLN A 215 -2.96 -12.05 -4.80
N PHE A 216 -3.82 -11.17 -4.27
CA PHE A 216 -3.47 -10.23 -3.20
C PHE A 216 -4.06 -10.59 -1.85
N LEU A 217 -4.81 -11.69 -1.74
CA LEU A 217 -5.46 -12.10 -0.50
C LEU A 217 -4.94 -13.44 0.00
N PRO A 218 -4.82 -13.60 1.32
CA PRO A 218 -4.62 -14.92 1.91
C PRO A 218 -5.69 -15.90 1.44
N LYS A 219 -5.34 -17.18 1.27
CA LYS A 219 -6.29 -18.24 0.84
C LYS A 219 -7.52 -18.33 1.74
N THR A 220 -7.37 -18.03 3.03
CA THR A 220 -8.49 -17.94 4.00
C THR A 220 -9.55 -16.90 3.64
N HIS A 221 -9.22 -15.90 2.84
CA HIS A 221 -10.14 -14.86 2.38
C HIS A 221 -10.83 -15.20 1.05
N TRP A 222 -10.44 -16.28 0.37
CA TRP A 222 -11.03 -16.66 -0.90
C TRP A 222 -12.52 -17.01 -0.83
N PRO A 223 -13.04 -17.67 0.21
CA PRO A 223 -14.49 -17.85 0.35
C PRO A 223 -15.27 -16.54 0.41
N LEU A 224 -14.68 -15.50 1.03
CA LEU A 224 -15.29 -14.17 1.11
C LEU A 224 -15.47 -13.53 -0.27
N ILE A 225 -14.48 -13.66 -1.15
CA ILE A 225 -14.53 -12.97 -2.46
C ILE A 225 -15.39 -13.64 -3.50
N ARG A 226 -15.83 -14.88 -3.28
CA ARG A 226 -16.78 -15.57 -4.18
C ARG A 226 -18.12 -14.85 -4.29
N ASN A 227 -18.64 -14.33 -3.17
CA ASN A 227 -19.88 -13.56 -3.08
C ASN A 227 -19.63 -12.13 -2.58
N PHE A 228 -18.51 -11.54 -2.98
CA PHE A 228 -18.03 -10.32 -2.38
C PHE A 228 -18.97 -9.13 -2.54
N GLN A 229 -19.61 -9.00 -3.71
CA GLN A 229 -20.55 -7.92 -3.96
C GLN A 229 -21.69 -7.91 -2.93
N GLN A 230 -22.31 -9.08 -2.66
CA GLN A 230 -23.38 -9.21 -1.67
C GLN A 230 -22.86 -8.98 -0.25
N THR A 231 -21.65 -9.46 0.05
CA THR A 231 -21.02 -9.30 1.37
C THR A 231 -20.73 -7.82 1.64
N LEU A 232 -20.17 -7.10 0.69
CA LEU A 232 -19.90 -5.66 0.83
C LEU A 232 -21.21 -4.86 0.91
N GLU A 233 -22.23 -5.22 0.12
CA GLU A 233 -23.54 -4.59 0.18
C GLU A 233 -24.14 -4.69 1.60
N ARG A 234 -24.17 -5.89 2.20
CA ARG A 234 -24.64 -6.11 3.57
C ARG A 234 -23.83 -5.30 4.58
N GLU A 235 -22.52 -5.26 4.42
CA GLU A 235 -21.65 -4.50 5.33
C GLU A 235 -21.92 -3.00 5.24
N MET A 236 -22.11 -2.43 4.05
CA MET A 236 -22.47 -1.02 3.89
C MET A 236 -23.85 -0.71 4.51
N GLN A 237 -24.83 -1.61 4.34
CA GLN A 237 -26.19 -1.43 4.90
C GLN A 237 -26.24 -1.37 6.43
N ARG A 238 -25.24 -1.93 7.13
CA ARG A 238 -25.13 -1.83 8.60
C ARG A 238 -24.81 -0.43 9.09
N PHE A 239 -24.32 0.45 8.21
CA PHE A 239 -23.88 1.79 8.55
C PHE A 239 -24.74 2.88 7.90
N ILE A 240 -25.66 2.54 7.00
CA ILE A 240 -26.66 3.43 6.39
C ILE A 240 -27.92 3.44 7.24
#